data_f75c9d55a6248e3080c03c8dd405f6c5
#
_entry.id   f75c9d55a6248e3080c03c8dd405f6c5
#
_cell.length_a   1.000
_cell.length_b   1.000
_cell.length_c   1.000
_cell.angle_alpha   90.00
_cell.angle_beta   90.00
_cell.angle_gamma   90.00
#
_symmetry.space_group_name_H-M   'P 1'
#
loop_
_entity.id
_entity.type
_entity.pdbx_description
1 polymer ?
#
loop_
_entity_poly.entity_id
_entity_poly.type
_entity_poly.pdbx_seq_one_letter_code
_entity_poly.pdbx_strand_id
1 'polypeptide(L)'
;MARTLTIRYTSDTHGYLYPTNYADMQDRPRGLMKLAGEFPHDGNTLIIDGGDTIQGSPLTNLYQRLSPEEKAACLSEDTYGTHPIAAMMNLAGYQFVTLGNHDFNYGVDALMDYLTNLDALCLCANIRDREGRLPIAPYAVHRLENGLRIGLVGVCTHFVSRWENPKTVEKLVIEEPIPAAKAALDAVKPLCDVTVLIYHGGFECDLETGEPLTDSAENQACRLCRELDFDLVLTGHQHMRVDGVRFCNSFAVQPTYRAPHCCGITVTVEDDGSKRFESRIIPAEGKPLARAYDLLLPLEKRVQTWLDTPAGHLDLPLVSEDHLKAALNGSDLANFINTVQLEASGAQIASSALPNEFKGLPTEVTIRDVVSTYIYTNTLVVLEMTRPALKQYIERSAAYFDHDEDGNLCIADEFLRPKVQHYNYDFFSGIHYTIDARNPVGQRVTSIVLNGRELGEDEPVTVCVNSYRFCGTGGYDMLPKQKVAREVLTDVADAMIDYITSHPNIRVDTEKYCTVIG
;
A
#
# COMPACT_ATOMS: atom_id res chain seq x y z
N MET A 1 1.07 -30.31 30.63
CA MET A 1 2.08 -30.23 29.53
C MET A 1 1.80 -28.95 28.73
N ALA A 2 2.86 -28.22 28.41
CA ALA A 2 2.73 -27.01 27.59
C ALA A 2 1.99 -27.30 26.28
N ARG A 3 1.13 -26.39 25.86
CA ARG A 3 0.34 -26.48 24.61
C ARG A 3 0.79 -25.36 23.67
N THR A 4 0.91 -25.67 22.39
CA THR A 4 1.48 -24.74 21.41
C THR A 4 0.49 -24.40 20.31
N LEU A 5 0.38 -23.11 19.96
CA LEU A 5 -0.23 -22.59 18.76
C LEU A 5 0.86 -22.13 17.80
N THR A 6 0.79 -22.54 16.55
CA THR A 6 1.59 -21.99 15.45
C THR A 6 0.74 -21.08 14.59
N ILE A 7 1.29 -19.95 14.11
CA ILE A 7 0.61 -19.08 13.16
C ILE A 7 1.50 -18.83 11.95
N ARG A 8 0.92 -18.85 10.75
CA ARG A 8 1.47 -18.28 9.53
C ARG A 8 0.66 -17.05 9.20
N TYR A 9 1.33 -15.90 9.22
CA TYR A 9 0.68 -14.61 9.06
C TYR A 9 1.20 -13.88 7.82
N THR A 10 0.31 -13.57 6.90
CA THR A 10 0.52 -12.69 5.74
C THR A 10 -0.31 -11.42 5.90
N SER A 11 0.09 -10.35 5.26
CA SER A 11 -0.66 -9.10 5.11
C SER A 11 -0.13 -8.37 3.89
N ASP A 12 -0.91 -7.46 3.34
CA ASP A 12 -0.49 -6.58 2.24
C ASP A 12 0.06 -7.37 1.03
N THR A 13 -0.56 -8.52 0.74
CA THR A 13 -0.14 -9.36 -0.39
C THR A 13 -0.45 -8.71 -1.73
N HIS A 14 -1.43 -7.78 -1.78
CA HIS A 14 -1.77 -6.98 -2.95
C HIS A 14 -1.95 -7.81 -4.23
N GLY A 15 -2.48 -9.02 -4.10
CA GLY A 15 -2.70 -9.92 -5.23
C GLY A 15 -1.44 -10.49 -5.89
N TYR A 16 -0.26 -10.37 -5.26
CA TYR A 16 0.98 -10.98 -5.75
C TYR A 16 0.99 -12.48 -5.41
N LEU A 17 0.34 -13.25 -6.25
CA LEU A 17 0.20 -14.71 -6.10
C LEU A 17 1.40 -15.46 -6.65
N TYR A 18 1.77 -15.16 -7.91
CA TYR A 18 2.88 -15.80 -8.62
C TYR A 18 4.25 -15.27 -8.15
N PRO A 19 5.32 -16.07 -8.34
CA PRO A 19 6.68 -15.68 -7.99
C PRO A 19 7.27 -14.67 -8.99
N THR A 20 6.61 -13.56 -9.19
CA THR A 20 6.98 -12.50 -10.14
C THR A 20 6.77 -11.13 -9.55
N ASN A 21 7.52 -10.14 -10.04
CA ASN A 21 7.24 -8.73 -9.81
C ASN A 21 6.54 -8.05 -10.99
N TYR A 22 6.21 -8.81 -12.02
CA TYR A 22 5.58 -8.39 -13.27
C TYR A 22 6.41 -7.40 -14.14
N ALA A 23 7.56 -6.97 -13.67
CA ALA A 23 8.47 -6.15 -14.48
C ALA A 23 9.14 -6.95 -15.62
N ASP A 24 9.32 -8.23 -15.37
CA ASP A 24 9.82 -9.23 -16.32
C ASP A 24 9.18 -10.59 -16.00
N MET A 25 9.54 -11.62 -16.78
CA MET A 25 9.02 -12.98 -16.59
C MET A 25 9.90 -13.86 -15.68
N GLN A 26 10.83 -13.27 -14.92
CA GLN A 26 11.73 -14.05 -14.08
C GLN A 26 11.05 -14.49 -12.78
N ASP A 27 11.37 -15.72 -12.37
CA ASP A 27 11.02 -16.23 -11.05
C ASP A 27 11.76 -15.44 -9.96
N ARG A 28 11.01 -14.98 -8.97
CA ARG A 28 11.51 -14.17 -7.85
C ARG A 28 11.20 -14.87 -6.52
N PRO A 29 12.00 -14.62 -5.46
CA PRO A 29 11.70 -15.13 -4.11
C PRO A 29 10.55 -14.30 -3.49
N ARG A 30 9.36 -14.45 -4.03
CA ARG A 30 8.11 -13.79 -3.61
C ARG A 30 6.90 -14.53 -4.12
N GLY A 31 5.73 -14.05 -3.72
CA GLY A 31 4.44 -14.55 -4.17
C GLY A 31 3.81 -15.52 -3.17
N LEU A 32 2.51 -15.35 -2.97
CA LEU A 32 1.76 -16.11 -1.99
C LEU A 32 1.84 -17.62 -2.23
N MET A 33 1.94 -18.04 -3.48
CA MET A 33 2.07 -19.47 -3.83
C MET A 33 3.34 -20.12 -3.28
N LYS A 34 4.48 -19.39 -3.23
CA LYS A 34 5.71 -19.92 -2.64
C LYS A 34 5.61 -20.02 -1.11
N LEU A 35 5.00 -19.05 -0.47
CA LEU A 35 4.75 -19.10 0.98
C LEU A 35 3.82 -20.26 1.33
N ALA A 36 2.71 -20.37 0.60
CA ALA A 36 1.69 -21.39 0.84
C ALA A 36 2.19 -22.82 0.60
N GLY A 37 3.19 -23.01 -0.26
CA GLY A 37 3.83 -24.31 -0.48
C GLY A 37 4.54 -24.90 0.76
N GLU A 38 4.79 -24.04 1.78
CA GLU A 38 5.46 -24.42 3.03
C GLU A 38 4.57 -24.25 4.27
N PHE A 39 3.28 -23.93 4.10
CA PHE A 39 2.38 -23.80 5.23
C PHE A 39 2.09 -25.16 5.86
N PRO A 40 2.22 -25.30 7.19
CA PRO A 40 1.81 -26.51 7.89
C PRO A 40 0.29 -26.63 7.88
N HIS A 41 -0.20 -27.83 7.64
CA HIS A 41 -1.64 -28.16 7.69
C HIS A 41 -1.87 -29.18 8.81
N ASP A 42 -1.80 -28.73 10.06
CA ASP A 42 -2.09 -29.51 11.25
C ASP A 42 -3.12 -28.79 12.13
N GLY A 43 -3.71 -29.51 13.08
CA GLY A 43 -4.79 -28.98 13.90
C GLY A 43 -4.36 -28.01 15.00
N ASN A 44 -3.08 -27.60 15.05
CA ASN A 44 -2.54 -26.63 15.98
C ASN A 44 -1.89 -25.43 15.27
N THR A 45 -2.05 -25.35 13.94
CA THR A 45 -1.57 -24.23 13.12
C THR A 45 -2.76 -23.41 12.60
N LEU A 46 -2.64 -22.09 12.68
CA LEU A 46 -3.55 -21.13 12.04
C LEU A 46 -2.84 -20.39 10.91
N ILE A 47 -3.50 -20.26 9.77
CA ILE A 47 -3.05 -19.47 8.62
C ILE A 47 -3.98 -18.27 8.53
N ILE A 48 -3.40 -17.06 8.68
CA ILE A 48 -4.14 -15.80 8.87
C ILE A 48 -3.63 -14.75 7.89
N ASP A 49 -4.55 -13.95 7.33
CA ASP A 49 -4.21 -12.79 6.49
C ASP A 49 -4.69 -11.48 7.11
N GLY A 50 -3.88 -10.45 7.00
CA GLY A 50 -4.09 -9.13 7.60
C GLY A 50 -4.75 -8.10 6.70
N GLY A 51 -5.27 -8.49 5.52
CA GLY A 51 -5.92 -7.58 4.58
C GLY A 51 -4.97 -6.97 3.54
N ASP A 52 -5.50 -6.07 2.72
CA ASP A 52 -4.89 -5.55 1.49
C ASP A 52 -4.49 -6.69 0.53
N THR A 53 -5.48 -7.48 0.18
CA THR A 53 -5.28 -8.76 -0.47
C THR A 53 -5.71 -8.75 -1.93
N ILE A 54 -6.84 -8.10 -2.27
CA ILE A 54 -7.46 -8.23 -3.60
C ILE A 54 -7.09 -7.13 -4.60
N GLN A 55 -6.32 -6.12 -4.21
CA GLN A 55 -5.94 -4.99 -5.07
C GLN A 55 -4.41 -4.80 -5.09
N GLY A 56 -3.84 -4.41 -6.23
CA GLY A 56 -2.47 -3.88 -6.36
C GLY A 56 -1.57 -4.60 -7.37
N SER A 57 -1.82 -5.87 -7.70
CA SER A 57 -1.04 -6.57 -8.73
C SER A 57 -1.65 -6.42 -10.13
N PRO A 58 -0.85 -6.56 -11.20
CA PRO A 58 -1.37 -6.67 -12.56
C PRO A 58 -2.41 -7.78 -12.73
N LEU A 59 -2.32 -8.85 -11.95
CA LEU A 59 -3.30 -9.94 -11.98
C LEU A 59 -4.67 -9.48 -11.49
N THR A 60 -4.72 -8.81 -10.35
CA THR A 60 -5.98 -8.30 -9.79
C THR A 60 -6.54 -7.18 -10.65
N ASN A 61 -5.69 -6.31 -11.17
CA ASN A 61 -6.07 -5.22 -12.05
C ASN A 61 -6.71 -5.73 -13.35
N LEU A 62 -6.06 -6.66 -14.05
CA LEU A 62 -6.66 -7.26 -15.24
C LEU A 62 -7.96 -7.97 -14.89
N TYR A 63 -7.99 -8.79 -13.82
CA TYR A 63 -9.18 -9.53 -13.42
C TYR A 63 -10.39 -8.63 -13.23
N GLN A 64 -10.23 -7.45 -12.62
CA GLN A 64 -11.33 -6.50 -12.42
C GLN A 64 -11.84 -5.86 -13.72
N ARG A 65 -11.00 -5.74 -14.74
CA ARG A 65 -11.37 -5.21 -16.06
C ARG A 65 -12.11 -6.23 -16.95
N LEU A 66 -12.12 -7.52 -16.58
CA LEU A 66 -12.76 -8.58 -17.36
C LEU A 66 -14.29 -8.55 -17.20
N SER A 67 -15.00 -8.90 -18.28
CA SER A 67 -16.44 -9.15 -18.20
C SER A 67 -16.75 -10.37 -17.32
N PRO A 68 -17.99 -10.54 -16.83
CA PRO A 68 -18.37 -11.73 -16.06
C PRO A 68 -18.08 -13.04 -16.78
N GLU A 69 -18.30 -13.10 -18.11
CA GLU A 69 -18.04 -14.27 -18.94
C GLU A 69 -16.52 -14.55 -19.04
N GLU A 70 -15.72 -13.50 -19.17
CA GLU A 70 -14.27 -13.61 -19.21
C GLU A 70 -13.69 -14.02 -17.87
N LYS A 71 -14.20 -13.45 -16.75
CA LYS A 71 -13.84 -13.88 -15.39
C LYS A 71 -14.09 -15.38 -15.19
N ALA A 72 -15.27 -15.83 -15.59
CA ALA A 72 -15.63 -17.24 -15.51
C ALA A 72 -14.71 -18.16 -16.33
N ALA A 73 -14.16 -17.66 -17.45
CA ALA A 73 -13.24 -18.42 -18.31
C ALA A 73 -11.77 -18.37 -17.84
N CYS A 74 -11.42 -17.56 -16.82
CA CYS A 74 -10.05 -17.42 -16.35
C CYS A 74 -9.55 -18.55 -15.44
N LEU A 75 -10.47 -19.35 -14.92
CA LEU A 75 -10.17 -20.45 -14.01
C LEU A 75 -10.52 -21.78 -14.67
N SER A 76 -9.95 -22.88 -14.17
CA SER A 76 -10.29 -24.20 -14.70
C SER A 76 -11.74 -24.57 -14.41
N GLU A 77 -12.27 -25.59 -15.09
CA GLU A 77 -13.66 -26.07 -14.94
C GLU A 77 -14.05 -26.34 -13.47
N ASP A 78 -13.10 -26.81 -12.65
CA ASP A 78 -13.31 -27.13 -11.24
C ASP A 78 -13.54 -25.88 -10.34
N THR A 79 -13.27 -24.68 -10.86
CA THR A 79 -13.32 -23.42 -10.10
C THR A 79 -14.12 -22.34 -10.82
N TYR A 80 -14.92 -22.73 -11.79
CA TYR A 80 -15.77 -21.82 -12.54
C TYR A 80 -16.63 -20.95 -11.61
N GLY A 81 -16.47 -19.64 -11.72
CA GLY A 81 -17.16 -18.67 -10.89
C GLY A 81 -16.47 -18.35 -9.55
N THR A 82 -15.35 -18.99 -9.19
CA THR A 82 -14.61 -18.69 -7.97
C THR A 82 -13.65 -17.50 -8.18
N HIS A 83 -13.60 -16.58 -7.25
CA HIS A 83 -12.65 -15.47 -7.27
C HIS A 83 -11.20 -15.98 -7.17
N PRO A 84 -10.24 -15.56 -8.04
CA PRO A 84 -8.90 -16.16 -8.12
C PRO A 84 -8.10 -16.05 -6.82
N ILE A 85 -8.22 -14.93 -6.10
CA ILE A 85 -7.55 -14.77 -4.80
C ILE A 85 -8.19 -15.71 -3.77
N ALA A 86 -9.51 -15.79 -3.71
CA ALA A 86 -10.20 -16.71 -2.82
C ALA A 86 -9.80 -18.17 -3.11
N ALA A 87 -9.76 -18.56 -4.39
CA ALA A 87 -9.33 -19.90 -4.79
C ALA A 87 -7.90 -20.23 -4.32
N MET A 88 -6.97 -19.26 -4.46
CA MET A 88 -5.60 -19.40 -3.94
C MET A 88 -5.58 -19.57 -2.43
N MET A 89 -6.30 -18.72 -1.70
CA MET A 89 -6.31 -18.74 -0.24
C MET A 89 -6.98 -19.99 0.32
N ASN A 90 -8.06 -20.46 -0.31
CA ASN A 90 -8.72 -21.72 0.05
C ASN A 90 -7.76 -22.91 -0.11
N LEU A 91 -7.03 -22.97 -1.22
CA LEU A 91 -6.01 -24.01 -1.45
C LEU A 91 -4.83 -23.91 -0.48
N ALA A 92 -4.48 -22.70 -0.04
CA ALA A 92 -3.45 -22.46 0.96
C ALA A 92 -3.91 -22.75 2.39
N GLY A 93 -5.23 -22.96 2.61
CA GLY A 93 -5.80 -23.32 3.90
C GLY A 93 -5.94 -22.16 4.87
N TYR A 94 -6.17 -20.94 4.39
CA TYR A 94 -6.47 -19.79 5.26
C TYR A 94 -7.76 -20.06 6.06
N GLN A 95 -7.72 -19.78 7.37
CA GLN A 95 -8.88 -19.91 8.25
C GLN A 95 -9.48 -18.58 8.67
N PHE A 96 -8.64 -17.53 8.76
CA PHE A 96 -9.09 -16.20 9.16
C PHE A 96 -8.43 -15.13 8.31
N VAL A 97 -9.20 -14.10 7.98
CA VAL A 97 -8.72 -12.89 7.30
C VAL A 97 -9.31 -11.65 7.99
N THR A 98 -8.67 -10.50 7.82
CA THR A 98 -9.32 -9.21 8.05
C THR A 98 -9.39 -8.42 6.75
N LEU A 99 -9.98 -7.22 6.78
CA LEU A 99 -10.02 -6.31 5.65
C LEU A 99 -8.89 -5.29 5.77
N GLY A 100 -8.25 -4.96 4.66
CA GLY A 100 -7.41 -3.80 4.51
C GLY A 100 -8.13 -2.66 3.78
N ASN A 101 -7.51 -1.48 3.75
CA ASN A 101 -8.13 -0.33 3.09
C ASN A 101 -8.21 -0.50 1.57
N HIS A 102 -7.26 -1.19 0.95
CA HIS A 102 -7.27 -1.44 -0.48
C HIS A 102 -8.26 -2.54 -0.92
N ASP A 103 -8.79 -3.34 -0.01
CA ASP A 103 -9.81 -4.33 -0.35
C ASP A 103 -11.15 -3.69 -0.74
N PHE A 104 -11.33 -2.39 -0.49
CA PHE A 104 -12.52 -1.63 -0.90
C PHE A 104 -12.38 -0.93 -2.25
N ASN A 105 -11.18 -0.82 -2.83
CA ASN A 105 -10.92 -0.01 -4.03
C ASN A 105 -11.74 -0.43 -5.27
N TYR A 106 -12.08 -1.70 -5.38
CA TYR A 106 -12.94 -2.18 -6.46
C TYR A 106 -14.44 -2.15 -6.11
N GLY A 107 -14.79 -1.55 -4.97
CA GLY A 107 -16.15 -1.40 -4.47
C GLY A 107 -16.69 -2.61 -3.70
N VAL A 108 -17.82 -2.41 -3.04
CA VAL A 108 -18.45 -3.41 -2.16
C VAL A 108 -18.85 -4.69 -2.91
N ASP A 109 -19.23 -4.59 -4.19
CA ASP A 109 -19.66 -5.76 -4.95
C ASP A 109 -18.47 -6.69 -5.31
N ALA A 110 -17.30 -6.14 -5.61
CA ALA A 110 -16.08 -6.93 -5.82
C ALA A 110 -15.57 -7.55 -4.51
N LEU A 111 -15.65 -6.81 -3.40
CA LEU A 111 -15.35 -7.33 -2.07
C LEU A 111 -16.30 -8.47 -1.70
N MET A 112 -17.59 -8.33 -2.01
CA MET A 112 -18.59 -9.38 -1.80
C MET A 112 -18.24 -10.64 -2.59
N ASP A 113 -17.88 -10.51 -3.87
CA ASP A 113 -17.47 -11.63 -4.72
C ASP A 113 -16.26 -12.37 -4.10
N TYR A 114 -15.26 -11.64 -3.63
CA TYR A 114 -14.12 -12.24 -2.94
C TYR A 114 -14.54 -12.98 -1.67
N LEU A 115 -15.24 -12.33 -0.75
CA LEU A 115 -15.57 -12.88 0.57
C LEU A 115 -16.56 -14.05 0.50
N THR A 116 -17.49 -14.06 -0.45
CA THR A 116 -18.45 -15.17 -0.61
C THR A 116 -17.83 -16.43 -1.22
N ASN A 117 -16.69 -16.29 -1.91
CA ASN A 117 -15.92 -17.40 -2.47
C ASN A 117 -14.79 -17.87 -1.54
N LEU A 118 -14.58 -17.21 -0.41
CA LEU A 118 -13.52 -17.51 0.55
C LEU A 118 -14.01 -18.48 1.63
N ASP A 119 -13.27 -19.57 1.88
CA ASP A 119 -13.54 -20.52 2.97
C ASP A 119 -13.16 -19.93 4.34
N ALA A 120 -12.18 -19.02 4.38
CA ALA A 120 -11.76 -18.35 5.60
C ALA A 120 -12.83 -17.39 6.13
N LEU A 121 -12.94 -17.31 7.45
CA LEU A 121 -13.82 -16.34 8.10
C LEU A 121 -13.20 -14.95 8.09
N CYS A 122 -13.89 -13.97 7.52
CA CYS A 122 -13.51 -12.56 7.58
C CYS A 122 -13.90 -11.96 8.93
N LEU A 123 -12.93 -11.38 9.62
CA LEU A 123 -13.11 -10.71 10.91
C LEU A 123 -12.87 -9.22 10.75
N CYS A 124 -13.88 -8.39 11.05
CA CYS A 124 -13.74 -6.94 11.13
C CYS A 124 -14.81 -6.36 12.06
N ALA A 125 -14.40 -5.88 13.23
CA ALA A 125 -15.31 -5.40 14.24
C ALA A 125 -15.76 -3.95 14.02
N ASN A 126 -14.98 -3.15 13.27
CA ASN A 126 -15.23 -1.72 13.10
C ASN A 126 -15.74 -1.32 11.70
N ILE A 127 -15.80 -2.26 10.74
CA ILE A 127 -16.36 -1.98 9.42
C ILE A 127 -17.40 -3.03 9.07
N ARG A 128 -18.58 -2.57 8.59
CA ARG A 128 -19.66 -3.43 8.09
C ARG A 128 -20.42 -2.71 6.99
N ASP A 129 -21.05 -3.44 6.08
CA ASP A 129 -21.98 -2.81 5.14
C ASP A 129 -23.33 -2.47 5.83
N ARG A 130 -24.00 -1.42 5.36
CA ARG A 130 -25.26 -0.95 5.94
C ARG A 130 -26.41 -1.93 5.75
N GLU A 131 -26.35 -2.78 4.74
CA GLU A 131 -27.38 -3.75 4.40
C GLU A 131 -27.12 -5.11 5.04
N GLY A 132 -25.96 -5.31 5.68
CA GLY A 132 -25.57 -6.56 6.36
C GLY A 132 -25.35 -7.73 5.42
N ARG A 133 -24.92 -7.47 4.16
CA ARG A 133 -24.70 -8.50 3.15
C ARG A 133 -23.30 -9.10 3.22
N LEU A 134 -22.28 -8.30 3.59
CA LEU A 134 -20.90 -8.77 3.69
C LEU A 134 -20.78 -9.83 4.79
N PRO A 135 -20.21 -11.01 4.50
CA PRO A 135 -20.02 -12.09 5.46
C PRO A 135 -18.85 -11.80 6.42
N ILE A 136 -19.02 -10.81 7.28
CA ILE A 136 -18.01 -10.33 8.21
C ILE A 136 -18.50 -10.56 9.64
N ALA A 137 -17.61 -11.10 10.49
CA ALA A 137 -17.86 -11.23 11.92
C ALA A 137 -16.92 -10.31 12.73
N PRO A 138 -17.35 -9.80 13.91
CA PRO A 138 -16.47 -8.96 14.71
C PRO A 138 -15.34 -9.74 15.39
N TYR A 139 -15.55 -10.99 15.71
CA TYR A 139 -14.60 -11.89 16.36
C TYR A 139 -14.97 -13.36 16.15
N ALA A 140 -14.03 -14.24 16.48
CA ALA A 140 -14.24 -15.69 16.51
C ALA A 140 -13.53 -16.33 17.72
N VAL A 141 -14.01 -17.52 18.13
CA VAL A 141 -13.30 -18.41 19.05
C VAL A 141 -13.00 -19.72 18.32
N HIS A 142 -11.74 -20.00 18.11
CA HIS A 142 -11.27 -21.23 17.45
C HIS A 142 -10.65 -22.19 18.47
N ARG A 143 -10.99 -23.48 18.39
CA ARG A 143 -10.43 -24.51 19.25
C ARG A 143 -9.45 -25.37 18.47
N LEU A 144 -8.20 -25.39 18.91
CA LEU A 144 -7.15 -26.24 18.36
C LEU A 144 -7.31 -27.70 18.80
N GLU A 145 -6.68 -28.64 18.09
CA GLU A 145 -6.68 -30.07 18.45
C GLU A 145 -6.08 -30.33 19.85
N ASN A 146 -5.08 -29.56 20.26
CA ASN A 146 -4.50 -29.66 21.60
C ASN A 146 -5.38 -29.05 22.71
N GLY A 147 -6.55 -28.57 22.35
CA GLY A 147 -7.56 -28.04 23.26
C GLY A 147 -7.43 -26.55 23.59
N LEU A 148 -6.38 -25.83 23.11
CA LEU A 148 -6.31 -24.37 23.26
C LEU A 148 -7.47 -23.70 22.53
N ARG A 149 -8.06 -22.69 23.17
CA ARG A 149 -9.09 -21.84 22.60
C ARG A 149 -8.47 -20.49 22.27
N ILE A 150 -8.55 -20.10 21.02
CA ILE A 150 -7.95 -18.87 20.50
C ILE A 150 -9.08 -17.89 20.20
N GLY A 151 -9.08 -16.75 20.87
CA GLY A 151 -9.98 -15.64 20.59
C GLY A 151 -9.37 -14.70 19.57
N LEU A 152 -10.00 -14.56 18.39
CA LEU A 152 -9.52 -13.71 17.31
C LEU A 152 -10.48 -12.54 17.11
N VAL A 153 -9.92 -11.34 17.00
CA VAL A 153 -10.64 -10.09 16.69
C VAL A 153 -9.99 -9.46 15.48
N GLY A 154 -10.77 -9.01 14.51
CA GLY A 154 -10.29 -8.24 13.36
C GLY A 154 -10.69 -6.77 13.46
N VAL A 155 -9.84 -5.85 13.06
CA VAL A 155 -10.16 -4.42 12.83
C VAL A 155 -9.30 -3.85 11.71
N CYS A 156 -9.82 -2.82 11.04
CA CYS A 156 -9.14 -2.09 9.97
C CYS A 156 -9.00 -0.61 10.35
N THR A 157 -8.02 0.08 9.76
CA THR A 157 -7.93 1.53 9.90
C THR A 157 -9.23 2.20 9.46
N HIS A 158 -9.73 3.14 10.25
CA HIS A 158 -10.95 3.89 9.92
C HIS A 158 -10.73 4.94 8.83
N PHE A 159 -9.48 5.15 8.42
CA PHE A 159 -9.11 6.05 7.33
C PHE A 159 -9.60 5.59 5.95
N VAL A 160 -10.09 4.35 5.82
CA VAL A 160 -10.91 3.93 4.68
C VAL A 160 -11.98 4.98 4.34
N SER A 161 -12.61 5.59 5.35
CA SER A 161 -13.60 6.66 5.17
C SER A 161 -13.07 7.93 4.50
N ARG A 162 -11.76 8.12 4.49
CA ARG A 162 -11.08 9.29 3.89
C ARG A 162 -10.51 9.00 2.52
N TRP A 163 -10.07 7.76 2.29
CA TRP A 163 -9.35 7.38 1.08
C TRP A 163 -10.22 6.73 0.02
N GLU A 164 -11.34 6.12 0.47
CA GLU A 164 -12.15 5.32 -0.44
C GLU A 164 -13.22 6.18 -1.14
N ASN A 165 -13.70 5.68 -2.28
CA ASN A 165 -14.75 6.31 -3.07
C ASN A 165 -15.96 6.67 -2.21
N PRO A 166 -16.44 7.92 -2.20
CA PRO A 166 -17.64 8.31 -1.47
C PRO A 166 -18.82 7.38 -1.70
N LYS A 167 -19.03 6.86 -2.91
CA LYS A 167 -20.10 5.88 -3.24
C LYS A 167 -19.90 4.52 -2.56
N THR A 168 -18.63 4.12 -2.33
CA THR A 168 -18.30 2.92 -1.55
C THR A 168 -18.52 3.20 -0.07
N VAL A 169 -18.00 4.34 0.44
CA VAL A 169 -18.13 4.76 1.84
C VAL A 169 -19.61 4.91 2.25
N GLU A 170 -20.47 5.46 1.39
CA GLU A 170 -21.92 5.58 1.64
C GLU A 170 -22.59 4.23 1.93
N LYS A 171 -22.06 3.14 1.41
CA LYS A 171 -22.58 1.78 1.65
C LYS A 171 -22.07 1.16 2.97
N LEU A 172 -21.08 1.78 3.60
CA LEU A 172 -20.38 1.24 4.77
C LEU A 172 -20.76 1.98 6.06
N VAL A 173 -20.62 1.29 7.18
CA VAL A 173 -20.51 1.87 8.52
C VAL A 173 -19.08 1.62 8.98
N ILE A 174 -18.33 2.70 9.20
CA ILE A 174 -16.92 2.67 9.60
C ILE A 174 -16.82 3.35 10.96
N GLU A 175 -16.34 2.61 11.95
CA GLU A 175 -16.19 3.05 13.34
C GLU A 175 -14.70 3.11 13.71
N GLU A 176 -14.39 3.80 14.80
CA GLU A 176 -13.03 3.84 15.36
C GLU A 176 -12.56 2.43 15.77
N PRO A 177 -11.32 2.01 15.42
CA PRO A 177 -10.87 0.64 15.68
C PRO A 177 -10.71 0.30 17.16
N ILE A 178 -10.25 1.23 18.03
CA ILE A 178 -9.99 0.94 19.45
C ILE A 178 -11.28 0.61 20.21
N PRO A 179 -12.37 1.41 20.16
CA PRO A 179 -13.62 1.06 20.83
C PRO A 179 -14.21 -0.25 20.31
N ALA A 180 -14.15 -0.50 19.00
CA ALA A 180 -14.66 -1.72 18.40
C ALA A 180 -13.84 -2.95 18.82
N ALA A 181 -12.51 -2.85 18.78
CA ALA A 181 -11.62 -3.90 19.28
C ALA A 181 -11.83 -4.21 20.75
N LYS A 182 -12.05 -3.16 21.58
CA LYS A 182 -12.35 -3.33 23.00
C LYS A 182 -13.63 -4.11 23.23
N ALA A 183 -14.71 -3.72 22.56
CA ALA A 183 -16.00 -4.41 22.70
C ALA A 183 -15.90 -5.89 22.28
N ALA A 184 -15.19 -6.18 21.19
CA ALA A 184 -14.97 -7.54 20.72
C ALA A 184 -14.05 -8.32 21.67
N LEU A 185 -12.99 -7.70 22.22
CA LEU A 185 -12.12 -8.32 23.23
C LEU A 185 -12.88 -8.67 24.49
N ASP A 186 -13.71 -7.76 25.01
CA ASP A 186 -14.51 -7.99 26.23
C ASP A 186 -15.47 -9.20 26.04
N ALA A 187 -15.97 -9.39 24.82
CA ALA A 187 -16.84 -10.53 24.49
C ALA A 187 -16.06 -11.85 24.35
N VAL A 188 -14.88 -11.84 23.76
CA VAL A 188 -14.15 -13.08 23.40
C VAL A 188 -13.22 -13.55 24.51
N LYS A 189 -12.63 -12.64 25.30
CA LYS A 189 -11.60 -12.96 26.33
C LYS A 189 -12.04 -13.99 27.38
N PRO A 190 -13.29 -13.97 27.90
CA PRO A 190 -13.72 -15.00 28.84
C PRO A 190 -13.84 -16.40 28.24
N LEU A 191 -13.82 -16.52 26.91
CA LEU A 191 -14.09 -17.74 26.17
C LEU A 191 -12.81 -18.44 25.66
N CYS A 192 -11.63 -17.81 25.82
CA CYS A 192 -10.39 -18.27 25.19
C CYS A 192 -9.21 -18.29 26.15
N ASP A 193 -8.16 -18.97 25.75
CA ASP A 193 -6.89 -19.10 26.48
C ASP A 193 -5.83 -18.13 25.94
N VAL A 194 -5.93 -17.73 24.65
CA VAL A 194 -5.05 -16.77 23.96
C VAL A 194 -5.93 -15.81 23.16
N THR A 195 -5.62 -14.51 23.25
CA THR A 195 -6.29 -13.44 22.49
C THR A 195 -5.39 -12.92 21.38
N VAL A 196 -5.89 -12.85 20.15
CA VAL A 196 -5.21 -12.37 18.95
C VAL A 196 -6.00 -11.23 18.34
N LEU A 197 -5.37 -10.09 18.16
CA LEU A 197 -5.88 -8.99 17.34
C LEU A 197 -5.24 -9.05 15.95
N ILE A 198 -6.07 -9.01 14.92
CA ILE A 198 -5.65 -8.81 13.53
C ILE A 198 -6.03 -7.37 13.18
N TYR A 199 -5.03 -6.49 13.12
CA TYR A 199 -5.24 -5.08 12.88
C TYR A 199 -4.64 -4.65 11.55
N HIS A 200 -5.47 -4.36 10.55
CA HIS A 200 -4.97 -3.70 9.35
C HIS A 200 -4.76 -2.22 9.61
N GLY A 201 -3.58 -1.91 10.05
CA GLY A 201 -3.00 -0.63 10.42
C GLY A 201 -1.65 -0.85 11.08
N GLY A 202 -0.88 0.22 11.21
CA GLY A 202 0.50 0.16 11.67
C GLY A 202 0.75 0.85 13.00
N PHE A 203 2.03 1.09 13.26
CA PHE A 203 2.53 1.67 14.50
C PHE A 203 2.70 3.18 14.34
N GLU A 204 2.09 3.94 15.26
CA GLU A 204 2.16 5.41 15.32
C GLU A 204 3.29 5.92 16.24
N CYS A 205 4.08 5.03 16.82
CA CYS A 205 5.19 5.36 17.70
C CYS A 205 6.46 4.58 17.34
N ASP A 206 7.59 5.08 17.78
CA ASP A 206 8.84 4.34 17.80
C ASP A 206 8.73 3.14 18.76
N LEU A 207 9.05 1.94 18.29
CA LEU A 207 8.85 0.71 19.03
C LEU A 207 9.89 0.46 20.16
N GLU A 208 11.02 1.19 20.13
CA GLU A 208 12.06 1.10 21.17
C GLU A 208 11.80 2.13 22.27
N THR A 209 11.48 3.36 21.90
CA THR A 209 11.31 4.47 22.85
C THR A 209 9.85 4.67 23.28
N GLY A 210 8.89 4.28 22.44
CA GLY A 210 7.46 4.53 22.63
C GLY A 210 7.02 5.96 22.32
N GLU A 211 7.93 6.80 21.79
CA GLU A 211 7.63 8.18 21.43
C GLU A 211 6.74 8.24 20.18
N PRO A 212 5.74 9.13 20.12
CA PRO A 212 4.91 9.30 18.96
C PRO A 212 5.72 9.75 17.73
N LEU A 213 5.52 9.09 16.58
CA LEU A 213 6.12 9.46 15.29
C LEU A 213 5.20 10.37 14.47
N THR A 214 3.92 10.40 14.79
CA THR A 214 2.90 11.18 14.07
C THR A 214 1.73 11.52 14.98
N ASP A 215 1.06 12.64 14.68
CA ASP A 215 -0.21 13.03 15.30
C ASP A 215 -1.43 12.47 14.53
N SER A 216 -1.21 11.75 13.43
CA SER A 216 -2.26 11.11 12.66
C SER A 216 -2.87 9.95 13.43
N ALA A 217 -4.20 9.83 13.41
CA ALA A 217 -4.91 8.68 13.95
C ALA A 217 -5.06 7.52 12.94
N GLU A 218 -4.34 7.57 11.82
CA GLU A 218 -4.34 6.53 10.79
C GLU A 218 -3.88 5.18 11.34
N ASN A 219 -2.72 5.20 11.99
CA ASN A 219 -2.10 4.05 12.63
C ASN A 219 -2.32 4.14 14.15
N GLN A 220 -2.73 3.04 14.78
CA GLN A 220 -3.09 3.02 16.20
C GLN A 220 -2.59 1.74 16.92
N ALA A 221 -1.63 1.00 16.36
CA ALA A 221 -1.17 -0.26 16.94
C ALA A 221 -0.52 -0.07 18.31
N CYS A 222 0.25 1.01 18.50
CA CYS A 222 0.85 1.32 19.80
C CYS A 222 -0.22 1.61 20.86
N ARG A 223 -1.27 2.35 20.50
CA ARG A 223 -2.41 2.60 21.40
C ARG A 223 -3.19 1.33 21.69
N LEU A 224 -3.46 0.51 20.69
CA LEU A 224 -4.12 -0.79 20.87
C LEU A 224 -3.34 -1.68 21.85
N CYS A 225 -2.01 -1.74 21.74
CA CYS A 225 -1.15 -2.48 22.67
C CYS A 225 -1.10 -1.86 24.08
N ARG A 226 -1.27 -0.55 24.23
CA ARG A 226 -1.26 0.15 25.53
C ARG A 226 -2.61 0.08 26.24
N GLU A 227 -3.70 0.28 25.50
CA GLU A 227 -5.05 0.46 26.04
C GLU A 227 -5.81 -0.87 26.17
N LEU A 228 -5.44 -1.89 25.37
CA LEU A 228 -6.13 -3.18 25.35
C LEU A 228 -5.15 -4.31 25.72
N ASP A 229 -5.70 -5.37 26.31
CA ASP A 229 -4.94 -6.50 26.84
C ASP A 229 -5.07 -7.71 25.90
N PHE A 230 -4.61 -7.53 24.65
CA PHE A 230 -4.40 -8.63 23.71
C PHE A 230 -3.04 -9.29 23.94
N ASP A 231 -2.98 -10.61 23.85
CA ASP A 231 -1.73 -11.37 23.97
C ASP A 231 -0.84 -11.17 22.74
N LEU A 232 -1.44 -11.19 21.53
CA LEU A 232 -0.78 -11.08 20.24
C LEU A 232 -1.49 -10.07 19.34
N VAL A 233 -0.72 -9.20 18.69
CA VAL A 233 -1.21 -8.20 17.73
C VAL A 233 -0.51 -8.42 16.39
N LEU A 234 -1.29 -8.75 15.38
CA LEU A 234 -0.87 -8.95 14.00
C LEU A 234 -1.20 -7.68 13.22
N THR A 235 -0.19 -6.97 12.69
CA THR A 235 -0.35 -5.66 12.04
C THR A 235 0.02 -5.71 10.56
N GLY A 236 -0.37 -4.67 9.80
CA GLY A 236 -0.10 -4.50 8.36
C GLY A 236 -0.04 -3.03 7.94
N HIS A 237 -0.46 -2.73 6.68
CA HIS A 237 -0.70 -1.39 6.15
C HIS A 237 0.55 -0.53 5.87
N GLN A 238 1.48 -0.43 6.82
CA GLN A 238 2.67 0.43 6.65
C GLN A 238 3.76 -0.19 5.77
N HIS A 239 3.60 -1.42 5.31
CA HIS A 239 4.61 -2.16 4.54
C HIS A 239 5.97 -2.29 5.25
N MET A 240 5.99 -2.12 6.57
CA MET A 240 7.17 -2.27 7.40
C MET A 240 7.43 -3.74 7.73
N ARG A 241 8.65 -4.05 8.13
CA ARG A 241 8.99 -5.36 8.66
C ARG A 241 9.22 -5.27 10.18
N VAL A 242 8.38 -5.97 10.94
CA VAL A 242 8.55 -6.14 12.39
C VAL A 242 8.57 -7.64 12.67
N ASP A 243 9.76 -8.17 12.97
CA ASP A 243 10.00 -9.61 13.12
C ASP A 243 9.40 -10.16 14.42
N GLY A 244 9.09 -9.28 15.38
CA GLY A 244 8.47 -9.55 16.66
C GLY A 244 9.00 -8.62 17.73
N VAL A 245 8.11 -7.94 18.40
CA VAL A 245 8.43 -7.00 19.47
C VAL A 245 7.43 -7.15 20.61
N ARG A 246 7.93 -7.11 21.84
CA ARG A 246 7.06 -6.95 23.01
C ARG A 246 6.85 -5.45 23.22
N PHE A 247 5.63 -5.00 22.98
CA PHE A 247 5.26 -3.61 23.20
C PHE A 247 4.10 -3.54 24.20
N CYS A 248 4.34 -2.89 25.35
CA CYS A 248 3.43 -2.91 26.50
C CYS A 248 3.03 -4.36 26.88
N ASN A 249 1.74 -4.67 26.86
CA ASN A 249 1.24 -5.98 27.26
C ASN A 249 1.19 -7.00 26.12
N SER A 250 1.39 -6.58 24.88
CA SER A 250 1.22 -7.41 23.70
C SER A 250 2.54 -7.82 23.06
N PHE A 251 2.54 -8.93 22.34
CA PHE A 251 3.57 -9.29 21.38
C PHE A 251 3.06 -8.93 19.99
N ALA A 252 3.84 -8.20 19.19
CA ALA A 252 3.40 -7.67 17.92
C ALA A 252 4.33 -8.03 16.76
N VAL A 253 3.78 -8.24 15.57
CA VAL A 253 4.50 -8.52 14.32
C VAL A 253 3.89 -7.74 13.15
N GLN A 254 4.71 -7.50 12.11
CA GLN A 254 4.25 -6.97 10.82
C GLN A 254 5.08 -7.59 9.70
N PRO A 255 4.48 -8.27 8.68
CA PRO A 255 5.16 -8.61 7.45
C PRO A 255 5.23 -7.37 6.53
N THR A 256 6.16 -7.39 5.56
CA THR A 256 6.16 -6.41 4.49
C THR A 256 5.05 -6.70 3.47
N TYR A 257 5.08 -6.07 2.30
CA TYR A 257 4.05 -6.15 1.26
C TYR A 257 4.50 -6.99 0.05
N ARG A 258 3.53 -7.46 -0.77
CA ARG A 258 3.75 -8.25 -2.00
C ARG A 258 4.39 -9.62 -1.78
N ALA A 259 4.16 -10.22 -0.61
CA ALA A 259 4.51 -11.59 -0.26
C ALA A 259 5.96 -12.04 -0.52
N PRO A 260 7.02 -11.29 -0.15
CA PRO A 260 8.39 -11.80 -0.16
C PRO A 260 8.67 -12.72 1.03
N HIS A 261 7.87 -12.63 2.07
CA HIS A 261 7.93 -13.45 3.28
C HIS A 261 6.61 -13.38 4.06
N CYS A 262 6.45 -14.27 5.02
CA CYS A 262 5.40 -14.21 6.04
C CYS A 262 6.00 -14.24 7.45
N CYS A 263 5.22 -13.90 8.47
CA CYS A 263 5.59 -14.10 9.87
C CYS A 263 5.18 -15.51 10.31
N GLY A 264 6.14 -16.26 10.84
CA GLY A 264 5.89 -17.52 11.55
C GLY A 264 5.93 -17.27 13.05
N ILE A 265 4.80 -17.43 13.75
CA ILE A 265 4.68 -17.16 15.18
C ILE A 265 4.42 -18.46 15.91
N THR A 266 5.04 -18.62 17.09
CA THR A 266 4.79 -19.72 18.01
C THR A 266 4.37 -19.15 19.37
N VAL A 267 3.21 -19.57 19.86
CA VAL A 267 2.71 -19.23 21.20
C VAL A 267 2.68 -20.50 22.02
N THR A 268 3.46 -20.54 23.09
CA THR A 268 3.46 -21.64 24.07
C THR A 268 2.70 -21.20 25.32
N VAL A 269 1.69 -21.97 25.69
CA VAL A 269 0.92 -21.79 26.92
C VAL A 269 1.29 -22.88 27.89
N GLU A 270 1.88 -22.49 29.03
CA GLU A 270 2.32 -23.39 30.09
C GLU A 270 1.15 -23.83 30.98
N ASP A 271 1.37 -24.84 31.81
CA ASP A 271 0.36 -25.38 32.74
C ASP A 271 -0.14 -24.34 33.76
N ASP A 272 0.70 -23.39 34.13
CA ASP A 272 0.38 -22.28 35.03
C ASP A 272 -0.37 -21.10 34.32
N GLY A 273 -0.61 -21.22 33.03
CA GLY A 273 -1.26 -20.19 32.22
C GLY A 273 -0.32 -19.11 31.68
N SER A 274 0.97 -19.16 32.00
CA SER A 274 1.96 -18.25 31.43
C SER A 274 2.13 -18.50 29.95
N LYS A 275 2.45 -17.43 29.18
CA LYS A 275 2.54 -17.46 27.71
C LYS A 275 3.90 -16.98 27.26
N ARG A 276 4.51 -17.73 26.34
CA ARG A 276 5.75 -17.35 25.66
C ARG A 276 5.49 -17.20 24.17
N PHE A 277 6.03 -16.13 23.59
CA PHE A 277 5.89 -15.77 22.20
C PHE A 277 7.25 -15.78 21.51
N GLU A 278 7.31 -16.40 20.36
CA GLU A 278 8.47 -16.41 19.47
C GLU A 278 7.99 -16.14 18.06
N SER A 279 8.77 -15.40 17.29
CA SER A 279 8.48 -15.16 15.88
C SER A 279 9.73 -15.27 15.03
N ARG A 280 9.53 -15.51 13.76
CA ARG A 280 10.57 -15.49 12.72
C ARG A 280 9.96 -15.09 11.39
N ILE A 281 10.77 -14.47 10.56
CA ILE A 281 10.43 -14.23 9.15
C ILE A 281 10.71 -15.50 8.35
N ILE A 282 9.74 -15.89 7.53
CA ILE A 282 9.81 -17.05 6.63
C ILE A 282 9.82 -16.52 5.20
N PRO A 283 10.96 -16.57 4.47
CA PRO A 283 11.05 -16.06 3.12
C PRO A 283 10.31 -16.96 2.11
N ALA A 284 9.87 -16.37 1.00
CA ALA A 284 9.18 -17.07 -0.10
C ALA A 284 10.21 -17.76 -1.03
N GLU A 285 11.00 -18.68 -0.48
CA GLU A 285 12.06 -19.41 -1.21
C GLU A 285 11.63 -20.83 -1.60
N GLY A 286 10.52 -21.31 -1.06
CA GLY A 286 9.97 -22.62 -1.29
C GLY A 286 9.45 -22.85 -2.71
N LYS A 287 9.00 -24.07 -2.98
CA LYS A 287 8.29 -24.39 -4.23
C LYS A 287 6.87 -23.83 -4.15
N PRO A 288 6.35 -23.25 -5.24
CA PRO A 288 4.96 -22.82 -5.28
C PRO A 288 4.00 -23.98 -4.97
N LEU A 289 2.87 -23.67 -4.32
CA LEU A 289 1.77 -24.61 -4.12
C LEU A 289 1.25 -25.06 -5.49
N ALA A 290 1.63 -26.28 -5.91
CA ALA A 290 1.46 -26.77 -7.28
C ALA A 290 0.01 -26.70 -7.77
N ARG A 291 -0.95 -27.11 -6.92
CA ARG A 291 -2.37 -27.09 -7.29
C ARG A 291 -2.88 -25.67 -7.58
N ALA A 292 -2.48 -24.68 -6.77
CA ALA A 292 -2.86 -23.29 -7.00
C ALA A 292 -2.16 -22.71 -8.23
N TYR A 293 -0.88 -23.06 -8.44
CA TYR A 293 -0.10 -22.62 -9.59
C TYR A 293 -0.76 -23.08 -10.91
N ASP A 294 -1.13 -24.35 -11.01
CA ASP A 294 -1.76 -24.92 -12.21
C ASP A 294 -3.18 -24.38 -12.43
N LEU A 295 -3.95 -24.22 -11.34
CA LEU A 295 -5.31 -23.69 -11.37
C LEU A 295 -5.38 -22.30 -11.97
N LEU A 296 -4.50 -21.40 -11.54
CA LEU A 296 -4.53 -19.98 -11.92
C LEU A 296 -3.65 -19.68 -13.14
N LEU A 297 -2.93 -20.68 -13.69
CA LEU A 297 -2.05 -20.50 -14.84
C LEU A 297 -2.75 -19.92 -16.08
N PRO A 298 -4.02 -20.25 -16.41
CA PRO A 298 -4.70 -19.59 -17.52
C PRO A 298 -4.85 -18.08 -17.33
N LEU A 299 -5.20 -17.63 -16.12
CA LEU A 299 -5.29 -16.21 -15.80
C LEU A 299 -3.91 -15.54 -15.86
N GLU A 300 -2.88 -16.17 -15.26
CA GLU A 300 -1.52 -15.61 -15.30
C GLU A 300 -0.99 -15.46 -16.73
N LYS A 301 -1.20 -16.44 -17.60
CA LYS A 301 -0.84 -16.32 -19.02
C LYS A 301 -1.54 -15.15 -19.69
N ARG A 302 -2.82 -14.93 -19.36
CA ARG A 302 -3.58 -13.79 -19.88
C ARG A 302 -3.01 -12.46 -19.36
N VAL A 303 -2.61 -12.39 -18.08
CA VAL A 303 -1.93 -11.23 -17.49
C VAL A 303 -0.63 -10.92 -18.22
N GLN A 304 0.22 -11.94 -18.43
CA GLN A 304 1.49 -11.76 -19.13
C GLN A 304 1.27 -11.27 -20.58
N THR A 305 0.28 -11.82 -21.29
CA THR A 305 -0.08 -11.36 -22.63
C THR A 305 -0.57 -9.91 -22.62
N TRP A 306 -1.43 -9.55 -21.65
CA TRP A 306 -1.92 -8.18 -21.50
C TRP A 306 -0.81 -7.20 -21.19
N LEU A 307 0.13 -7.56 -20.32
CA LEU A 307 1.28 -6.72 -19.98
C LEU A 307 2.17 -6.41 -21.21
N ASP A 308 2.30 -7.35 -22.14
CA ASP A 308 3.09 -7.17 -23.36
C ASP A 308 2.29 -6.51 -24.50
N THR A 309 1.03 -6.12 -24.25
CA THR A 309 0.22 -5.39 -25.22
C THR A 309 0.80 -3.98 -25.42
N PRO A 310 0.99 -3.54 -26.69
CA PRO A 310 1.34 -2.14 -26.97
C PRO A 310 0.30 -1.19 -26.39
N ALA A 311 0.74 -0.21 -25.63
CA ALA A 311 -0.13 0.82 -25.05
C ALA A 311 -0.19 2.08 -25.92
N GLY A 312 0.94 2.51 -26.49
CA GLY A 312 1.03 3.68 -27.34
C GLY A 312 2.45 4.10 -27.68
N HIS A 313 2.61 5.29 -28.26
CA HIS A 313 3.87 5.79 -28.76
C HIS A 313 4.23 7.15 -28.15
N LEU A 314 5.46 7.29 -27.66
CA LEU A 314 6.06 8.55 -27.22
C LEU A 314 7.03 9.07 -28.31
N ASP A 315 7.04 10.36 -28.56
CA ASP A 315 7.99 10.98 -29.50
C ASP A 315 9.44 10.94 -29.00
N LEU A 316 9.65 10.77 -27.70
CA LEU A 316 10.96 10.61 -27.04
C LEU A 316 10.90 9.50 -25.98
N PRO A 317 11.96 8.69 -25.79
CA PRO A 317 12.02 7.74 -24.70
C PRO A 317 12.25 8.48 -23.36
N LEU A 318 11.57 8.03 -22.31
CA LEU A 318 11.77 8.50 -20.94
C LEU A 318 12.74 7.56 -20.25
N VAL A 319 13.99 7.99 -20.14
CA VAL A 319 15.07 7.13 -19.63
C VAL A 319 15.27 7.31 -18.13
N SER A 320 15.86 6.30 -17.49
CA SER A 320 16.33 6.42 -16.12
C SER A 320 17.52 7.40 -16.06
N GLU A 321 17.44 8.33 -15.13
CA GLU A 321 18.43 9.38 -14.92
C GLU A 321 19.04 9.29 -13.52
N ASP A 322 20.23 9.89 -13.36
CA ASP A 322 20.77 10.16 -12.04
C ASP A 322 19.86 11.14 -11.28
N HIS A 323 19.50 10.82 -10.05
CA HIS A 323 18.53 11.59 -9.26
C HIS A 323 18.96 13.03 -9.01
N LEU A 324 20.26 13.28 -8.75
CA LEU A 324 20.75 14.65 -8.56
C LEU A 324 20.67 15.44 -9.87
N LYS A 325 21.04 14.82 -10.99
CA LYS A 325 20.92 15.46 -12.30
C LYS A 325 19.47 15.76 -12.66
N ALA A 326 18.55 14.82 -12.39
CA ALA A 326 17.13 15.03 -12.59
C ALA A 326 16.61 16.20 -11.73
N ALA A 327 16.99 16.26 -10.45
CA ALA A 327 16.59 17.33 -9.54
C ALA A 327 17.13 18.72 -9.98
N LEU A 328 18.36 18.76 -10.57
CA LEU A 328 18.99 19.99 -11.03
C LEU A 328 18.47 20.46 -12.41
N ASN A 329 18.14 19.53 -13.30
CA ASN A 329 17.87 19.83 -14.70
C ASN A 329 16.39 19.65 -15.09
N GLY A 330 15.57 19.05 -14.24
CA GLY A 330 14.23 18.55 -14.56
C GLY A 330 14.28 17.09 -14.99
N SER A 331 13.12 16.44 -15.03
CA SER A 331 12.94 15.07 -15.49
C SER A 331 11.73 14.95 -16.39
N ASP A 332 11.97 14.48 -17.63
CA ASP A 332 10.90 14.26 -18.61
C ASP A 332 9.92 13.17 -18.13
N LEU A 333 10.40 12.18 -17.37
CA LEU A 333 9.54 11.17 -16.77
C LEU A 333 8.62 11.76 -15.69
N ALA A 334 9.16 12.61 -14.81
CA ALA A 334 8.34 13.28 -13.79
C ALA A 334 7.31 14.23 -14.45
N ASN A 335 7.70 14.95 -15.50
CA ASN A 335 6.79 15.77 -16.30
C ASN A 335 5.69 14.95 -16.94
N PHE A 336 6.02 13.76 -17.48
CA PHE A 336 5.03 12.85 -18.05
C PHE A 336 4.05 12.35 -16.99
N ILE A 337 4.52 11.90 -15.82
CA ILE A 337 3.64 11.49 -14.72
C ILE A 337 2.74 12.66 -14.30
N ASN A 338 3.30 13.86 -14.17
CA ASN A 338 2.55 15.06 -13.83
C ASN A 338 1.51 15.43 -14.92
N THR A 339 1.83 15.26 -16.20
CA THR A 339 0.88 15.47 -17.30
C THR A 339 -0.33 14.54 -17.17
N VAL A 340 -0.09 13.26 -16.89
CA VAL A 340 -1.15 12.27 -16.62
C VAL A 340 -1.99 12.69 -15.41
N GLN A 341 -1.34 13.09 -14.32
CA GLN A 341 -2.03 13.54 -13.11
C GLN A 341 -2.87 14.81 -13.36
N LEU A 342 -2.36 15.77 -14.12
CA LEU A 342 -3.10 16.99 -14.50
C LEU A 342 -4.35 16.67 -15.32
N GLU A 343 -4.23 15.78 -16.30
CA GLU A 343 -5.40 15.36 -17.11
C GLU A 343 -6.42 14.59 -16.28
N ALA A 344 -5.97 13.58 -15.51
CA ALA A 344 -6.85 12.77 -14.67
C ALA A 344 -7.55 13.57 -13.57
N SER A 345 -6.86 14.57 -13.03
CA SER A 345 -7.35 15.35 -11.90
C SER A 345 -7.97 16.69 -12.31
N GLY A 346 -7.63 17.28 -13.45
CA GLY A 346 -8.01 18.65 -13.84
C GLY A 346 -7.49 19.71 -12.84
N ALA A 347 -6.43 19.43 -12.08
CA ALA A 347 -5.77 20.40 -11.23
C ALA A 347 -4.92 21.39 -12.05
N GLN A 348 -4.53 22.51 -11.44
CA GLN A 348 -3.66 23.50 -12.08
C GLN A 348 -2.18 23.12 -11.98
N ILE A 349 -1.81 22.41 -10.93
CA ILE A 349 -0.45 22.00 -10.59
C ILE A 349 -0.48 20.52 -10.26
N ALA A 350 0.53 19.77 -10.68
CA ALA A 350 0.74 18.41 -10.23
C ALA A 350 2.16 18.23 -9.68
N SER A 351 2.31 17.27 -8.79
CA SER A 351 3.61 16.88 -8.27
C SER A 351 3.79 15.38 -8.24
N SER A 352 4.98 14.92 -8.57
CA SER A 352 5.36 13.51 -8.50
C SER A 352 6.82 13.36 -8.13
N ALA A 353 7.15 12.23 -7.48
CA ALA A 353 8.51 11.82 -7.20
C ALA A 353 8.90 10.61 -8.06
N LEU A 354 10.19 10.45 -8.29
CA LEU A 354 10.73 9.28 -8.97
C LEU A 354 11.08 8.19 -7.95
N PRO A 355 10.84 6.90 -8.27
CA PRO A 355 11.33 5.78 -7.45
C PRO A 355 12.86 5.80 -7.34
N ASN A 356 13.43 5.18 -6.30
CA ASN A 356 14.89 5.04 -6.18
C ASN A 356 15.50 4.32 -7.40
N GLU A 357 14.77 3.35 -7.95
CA GLU A 357 15.12 2.65 -9.17
C GLU A 357 13.89 2.57 -10.07
N PHE A 358 14.02 2.90 -11.33
CA PHE A 358 12.95 2.82 -12.33
C PHE A 358 13.51 2.49 -13.72
N LYS A 359 12.69 1.82 -14.52
CA LYS A 359 13.07 1.38 -15.86
C LYS A 359 13.01 2.52 -16.89
N GLY A 360 12.05 3.42 -16.73
CA GLY A 360 11.66 4.40 -17.75
C GLY A 360 10.75 3.80 -18.82
N LEU A 361 10.33 4.63 -19.80
CA LEU A 361 9.43 4.23 -20.87
C LEU A 361 10.15 4.33 -22.22
N PRO A 362 10.12 3.28 -23.06
CA PRO A 362 10.61 3.36 -24.45
C PRO A 362 9.65 4.19 -25.31
N THR A 363 10.01 4.48 -26.56
CA THR A 363 9.10 5.14 -27.51
C THR A 363 7.88 4.29 -27.85
N GLU A 364 8.06 2.98 -28.04
CA GLU A 364 6.96 2.01 -28.16
C GLU A 364 6.67 1.44 -26.77
N VAL A 365 5.63 1.95 -26.12
CA VAL A 365 5.30 1.63 -24.73
C VAL A 365 4.37 0.43 -24.65
N THR A 366 4.72 -0.54 -23.81
CA THR A 366 3.82 -1.62 -23.39
C THR A 366 3.23 -1.32 -22.00
N ILE A 367 2.14 -2.01 -21.64
CA ILE A 367 1.58 -1.93 -20.29
C ILE A 367 2.61 -2.37 -19.24
N ARG A 368 3.45 -3.36 -19.56
CA ARG A 368 4.56 -3.80 -18.70
C ARG A 368 5.56 -2.68 -18.41
N ASP A 369 5.89 -1.87 -19.41
CA ASP A 369 6.81 -0.75 -19.21
C ASP A 369 6.24 0.27 -18.21
N VAL A 370 4.93 0.55 -18.28
CA VAL A 370 4.25 1.44 -17.31
C VAL A 370 4.32 0.87 -15.91
N VAL A 371 3.88 -0.38 -15.72
CA VAL A 371 3.86 -1.06 -14.40
C VAL A 371 5.27 -1.19 -13.80
N SER A 372 6.29 -1.36 -14.65
CA SER A 372 7.69 -1.47 -14.22
C SER A 372 8.31 -0.12 -13.87
N THR A 373 7.77 0.97 -14.40
CA THR A 373 8.29 2.33 -14.20
C THR A 373 7.60 3.00 -13.02
N TYR A 374 6.27 2.91 -12.92
CA TYR A 374 5.52 3.39 -11.76
C TYR A 374 5.13 2.20 -10.87
N ILE A 375 5.94 1.94 -9.86
CA ILE A 375 5.87 0.72 -9.03
C ILE A 375 4.98 0.88 -7.77
N TYR A 376 4.43 2.07 -7.54
CA TYR A 376 3.63 2.38 -6.35
C TYR A 376 2.14 2.18 -6.60
N THR A 377 1.41 1.84 -5.54
CA THR A 377 -0.06 1.79 -5.51
C THR A 377 -0.57 3.08 -4.86
N ASN A 378 -0.68 4.14 -5.64
CA ASN A 378 -1.11 5.44 -5.17
C ASN A 378 -2.32 5.93 -5.98
N THR A 379 -3.34 6.41 -5.30
CA THR A 379 -4.40 7.22 -5.89
C THR A 379 -4.02 8.71 -5.90
N LEU A 380 -4.89 9.58 -6.41
CA LEU A 380 -4.62 11.00 -6.51
C LEU A 380 -5.57 11.83 -5.64
N VAL A 381 -5.02 12.87 -5.03
CA VAL A 381 -5.77 13.84 -4.22
C VAL A 381 -5.51 15.24 -4.75
N VAL A 382 -6.56 16.03 -4.94
CA VAL A 382 -6.47 17.44 -5.34
C VAL A 382 -6.70 18.31 -4.11
N LEU A 383 -5.71 19.12 -3.78
CA LEU A 383 -5.72 20.04 -2.63
C LEU A 383 -5.93 21.48 -3.09
N GLU A 384 -6.69 22.26 -2.32
CA GLU A 384 -6.70 23.71 -2.44
C GLU A 384 -5.57 24.29 -1.57
N MET A 385 -4.67 25.04 -2.18
CA MET A 385 -3.52 25.63 -1.50
C MET A 385 -3.40 27.11 -1.81
N THR A 386 -2.88 27.88 -0.86
CA THR A 386 -2.41 29.26 -1.08
C THR A 386 -0.90 29.24 -1.37
N ARG A 387 -0.35 30.38 -1.85
CA ARG A 387 1.09 30.50 -2.12
C ARG A 387 1.97 30.12 -0.91
N PRO A 388 1.70 30.55 0.34
CA PRO A 388 2.48 30.13 1.50
C PRO A 388 2.48 28.61 1.73
N ALA A 389 1.32 27.95 1.57
CA ALA A 389 1.22 26.51 1.72
C ALA A 389 1.97 25.76 0.61
N LEU A 390 1.81 26.20 -0.65
CA LEU A 390 2.55 25.64 -1.79
C LEU A 390 4.06 25.88 -1.64
N LYS A 391 4.47 27.08 -1.18
CA LYS A 391 5.87 27.36 -0.88
C LYS A 391 6.43 26.39 0.16
N GLN A 392 5.71 26.16 1.25
CA GLN A 392 6.12 25.21 2.28
C GLN A 392 6.27 23.78 1.72
N TYR A 393 5.39 23.41 0.82
CA TYR A 393 5.47 22.12 0.12
C TYR A 393 6.76 22.02 -0.72
N ILE A 394 7.03 23.01 -1.56
CA ILE A 394 8.24 23.05 -2.40
C ILE A 394 9.52 23.14 -1.54
N GLU A 395 9.48 23.85 -0.40
CA GLU A 395 10.60 23.95 0.53
C GLU A 395 11.01 22.57 1.10
N ARG A 396 10.07 21.65 1.31
CA ARG A 396 10.42 20.28 1.72
C ARG A 396 11.19 19.54 0.63
N SER A 397 10.79 19.69 -0.64
CA SER A 397 11.57 19.16 -1.76
C SER A 397 12.93 19.88 -1.89
N ALA A 398 12.98 21.19 -1.66
CA ALA A 398 14.22 21.97 -1.71
C ALA A 398 15.25 21.57 -0.63
N ALA A 399 14.82 20.93 0.46
CA ALA A 399 15.70 20.36 1.48
C ALA A 399 16.58 19.21 0.93
N TYR A 400 16.26 18.67 -0.24
CA TYR A 400 17.03 17.62 -0.91
C TYR A 400 18.47 18.02 -1.26
N PHE A 401 18.72 19.33 -1.47
CA PHE A 401 20.03 19.84 -1.84
C PHE A 401 20.89 20.16 -0.62
N ASP A 402 22.18 19.88 -0.72
CA ASP A 402 23.21 20.30 0.22
C ASP A 402 24.47 20.64 -0.59
N HIS A 403 25.54 21.05 0.09
CA HIS A 403 26.83 21.33 -0.52
C HIS A 403 27.88 20.36 0.03
N ASP A 404 28.72 19.82 -0.86
CA ASP A 404 29.87 19.02 -0.49
C ASP A 404 31.02 19.90 0.06
N GLU A 405 32.14 19.27 0.45
CA GLU A 405 33.32 19.97 0.99
C GLU A 405 33.96 20.95 -0.02
N ASP A 406 33.72 20.74 -1.32
CA ASP A 406 34.22 21.59 -2.41
C ASP A 406 33.21 22.70 -2.78
N GLY A 407 32.03 22.72 -2.14
CA GLY A 407 30.96 23.68 -2.38
C GLY A 407 30.06 23.35 -3.58
N ASN A 408 30.14 22.13 -4.14
CA ASN A 408 29.25 21.70 -5.20
C ASN A 408 27.93 21.19 -4.61
N LEU A 409 26.82 21.35 -5.35
CA LEU A 409 25.53 20.78 -4.96
C LEU A 409 25.58 19.25 -4.90
N CYS A 410 25.14 18.71 -3.79
CA CYS A 410 25.00 17.28 -3.54
C CYS A 410 23.61 16.98 -2.93
N ILE A 411 23.31 15.71 -2.71
CA ILE A 411 22.07 15.28 -2.04
C ILE A 411 22.29 15.34 -0.52
N ALA A 412 21.37 15.95 0.21
CA ALA A 412 21.43 16.03 1.65
C ALA A 412 21.38 14.65 2.32
N ASP A 413 22.17 14.45 3.38
CA ASP A 413 22.41 13.16 4.03
C ASP A 413 21.12 12.53 4.56
N GLU A 414 20.14 13.32 4.98
CA GLU A 414 18.83 12.82 5.43
C GLU A 414 18.04 12.05 4.35
N PHE A 415 18.32 12.29 3.07
CA PHE A 415 17.70 11.54 1.96
C PHE A 415 18.51 10.30 1.54
N LEU A 416 19.71 10.12 2.10
CA LEU A 416 20.59 9.00 1.82
C LEU A 416 20.70 8.03 2.98
N ARG A 417 20.53 8.49 4.23
CA ARG A 417 20.72 7.71 5.45
C ARG A 417 19.55 7.88 6.44
N PRO A 418 19.21 6.85 7.20
CA PRO A 418 19.74 5.46 7.17
C PRO A 418 19.32 4.66 5.94
N LYS A 419 18.40 5.18 5.13
CA LYS A 419 17.85 4.58 3.90
C LYS A 419 17.79 5.60 2.78
N VAL A 420 18.15 5.20 1.56
CA VAL A 420 17.99 6.03 0.36
C VAL A 420 16.52 6.33 0.09
N GLN A 421 16.17 7.61 -0.08
CA GLN A 421 14.81 8.10 -0.19
C GLN A 421 14.66 9.17 -1.29
N HIS A 422 15.20 8.92 -2.50
CA HIS A 422 15.03 9.83 -3.63
C HIS A 422 13.56 10.09 -3.96
N TYR A 423 12.68 9.12 -3.67
CA TYR A 423 11.23 9.24 -3.79
C TYR A 423 10.60 10.29 -2.84
N ASN A 424 11.38 10.95 -2.02
CA ASN A 424 10.94 12.09 -1.19
C ASN A 424 11.34 13.46 -1.79
N TYR A 425 11.82 13.51 -3.04
CA TYR A 425 11.96 14.72 -3.82
C TYR A 425 10.84 14.80 -4.86
N ASP A 426 9.99 15.83 -4.79
CA ASP A 426 8.88 16.03 -5.71
C ASP A 426 9.24 17.04 -6.80
N PHE A 427 8.91 16.68 -8.04
CA PHE A 427 8.93 17.54 -9.22
C PHE A 427 7.54 18.15 -9.42
N PHE A 428 7.47 19.43 -9.75
CA PHE A 428 6.21 20.13 -9.96
C PHE A 428 6.07 20.53 -11.42
N SER A 429 4.88 20.33 -11.99
CA SER A 429 4.48 20.82 -13.31
C SER A 429 3.26 21.71 -13.21
N GLY A 430 3.08 22.60 -14.20
CA GLY A 430 2.03 23.63 -14.21
C GLY A 430 2.46 24.95 -13.60
N ILE A 431 3.62 25.01 -12.93
CA ILE A 431 4.25 26.22 -12.39
C ILE A 431 5.75 26.26 -12.73
N HIS A 432 6.33 27.48 -12.82
CA HIS A 432 7.78 27.66 -12.78
C HIS A 432 8.18 28.14 -11.40
N TYR A 433 9.25 27.58 -10.86
CA TYR A 433 9.71 27.91 -9.51
C TYR A 433 11.24 27.93 -9.43
N THR A 434 11.74 28.69 -8.46
CA THR A 434 13.20 28.83 -8.25
C THR A 434 13.56 28.40 -6.84
N ILE A 435 14.52 27.47 -6.76
CA ILE A 435 15.19 27.03 -5.53
C ILE A 435 16.60 27.64 -5.50
N ASP A 436 16.87 28.49 -4.51
CA ASP A 436 18.23 28.98 -4.23
C ASP A 436 18.81 28.18 -3.06
N ALA A 437 19.60 27.16 -3.37
CA ALA A 437 20.16 26.22 -2.40
C ALA A 437 21.24 26.86 -1.49
N ARG A 438 21.70 28.07 -1.81
CA ARG A 438 22.63 28.86 -0.96
C ARG A 438 21.92 29.40 0.28
N ASN A 439 20.59 29.51 0.24
CA ASN A 439 19.79 29.93 1.38
C ASN A 439 19.62 28.77 2.39
N PRO A 440 19.36 29.09 3.66
CA PRO A 440 19.02 28.07 4.65
C PRO A 440 17.80 27.23 4.24
N VAL A 441 17.77 25.98 4.64
CA VAL A 441 16.60 25.09 4.48
C VAL A 441 15.34 25.78 5.02
N GLY A 442 14.23 25.71 4.29
CA GLY A 442 12.98 26.41 4.60
C GLY A 442 12.89 27.86 4.08
N GLN A 443 13.96 28.38 3.44
CA GLN A 443 14.03 29.72 2.83
C GLN A 443 14.59 29.69 1.39
N ARG A 444 14.58 28.53 0.76
CA ARG A 444 15.21 28.28 -0.55
C ARG A 444 14.30 28.61 -1.73
N VAL A 445 12.99 28.54 -1.55
CA VAL A 445 12.03 28.86 -2.62
C VAL A 445 11.87 30.37 -2.72
N THR A 446 12.40 30.94 -3.80
CA THR A 446 12.48 32.41 -3.99
C THR A 446 11.42 32.95 -4.95
N SER A 447 10.89 32.10 -5.86
CA SER A 447 9.87 32.48 -6.84
C SER A 447 8.93 31.30 -7.10
N ILE A 448 7.64 31.60 -7.30
CA ILE A 448 6.60 30.68 -7.77
C ILE A 448 5.77 31.42 -8.81
N VAL A 449 5.87 31.01 -10.07
CA VAL A 449 5.23 31.67 -11.22
C VAL A 449 4.16 30.76 -11.80
N LEU A 450 2.94 31.24 -11.84
CA LEU A 450 1.80 30.57 -12.47
C LEU A 450 1.32 31.42 -13.66
N ASN A 451 1.15 30.82 -14.82
CA ASN A 451 0.69 31.52 -16.03
C ASN A 451 1.49 32.79 -16.36
N GLY A 452 2.82 32.75 -16.18
CA GLY A 452 3.73 33.84 -16.52
C GLY A 452 3.80 35.00 -15.53
N ARG A 453 3.17 34.91 -14.35
CA ARG A 453 3.24 35.89 -13.27
C ARG A 453 3.48 35.26 -11.91
N GLU A 454 4.10 36.00 -11.00
CA GLU A 454 4.21 35.57 -9.61
C GLU A 454 2.83 35.24 -9.01
N LEU A 455 2.75 34.10 -8.33
CA LEU A 455 1.54 33.67 -7.64
C LEU A 455 1.25 34.62 -6.45
N GLY A 456 0.01 35.13 -6.38
CA GLY A 456 -0.44 35.99 -5.27
C GLY A 456 -0.48 35.24 -3.94
N GLU A 457 -0.23 35.94 -2.82
CA GLU A 457 -0.15 35.35 -1.48
C GLU A 457 -1.42 34.57 -1.09
N ASP A 458 -2.60 35.15 -1.33
CA ASP A 458 -3.90 34.58 -0.98
C ASP A 458 -4.60 33.93 -2.17
N GLU A 459 -3.93 33.83 -3.32
CA GLU A 459 -4.52 33.25 -4.53
C GLU A 459 -4.64 31.72 -4.37
N PRO A 460 -5.88 31.17 -4.41
CA PRO A 460 -6.05 29.73 -4.28
C PRO A 460 -5.64 29.04 -5.58
N VAL A 461 -4.92 27.94 -5.45
CA VAL A 461 -4.56 27.04 -6.55
C VAL A 461 -4.92 25.62 -6.20
N THR A 462 -5.18 24.80 -7.23
CA THR A 462 -5.40 23.36 -7.04
C THR A 462 -4.13 22.59 -7.38
N VAL A 463 -3.72 21.74 -6.45
CA VAL A 463 -2.48 20.93 -6.54
C VAL A 463 -2.85 19.45 -6.45
N CYS A 464 -2.54 18.70 -7.49
CA CYS A 464 -2.66 17.24 -7.49
C CYS A 464 -1.41 16.62 -6.86
N VAL A 465 -1.63 15.77 -5.87
CA VAL A 465 -0.61 14.97 -5.18
C VAL A 465 -1.04 13.51 -5.16
N ASN A 466 -0.12 12.58 -4.98
CA ASN A 466 -0.50 11.19 -4.74
C ASN A 466 -0.92 10.96 -3.28
N SER A 467 -1.66 9.88 -3.01
CA SER A 467 -2.19 9.53 -1.68
C SER A 467 -1.08 9.36 -0.63
N TYR A 468 0.06 8.76 -1.00
CA TYR A 468 1.22 8.62 -0.11
C TYR A 468 1.72 9.98 0.38
N ARG A 469 1.79 10.97 -0.53
CA ARG A 469 2.22 12.32 -0.20
C ARG A 469 1.18 13.06 0.63
N PHE A 470 -0.10 12.89 0.29
CA PHE A 470 -1.21 13.49 1.05
C PHE A 470 -1.22 13.06 2.52
N CYS A 471 -0.82 11.84 2.85
CA CYS A 471 -0.71 11.38 4.24
C CYS A 471 0.44 12.05 5.04
N GLY A 472 1.22 12.94 4.43
CA GLY A 472 2.33 13.66 5.09
C GLY A 472 3.64 12.88 5.09
N THR A 473 3.69 11.71 4.50
CA THR A 473 4.85 10.82 4.49
C THR A 473 6.05 11.48 3.79
N GLY A 474 7.25 11.27 4.34
CA GLY A 474 8.49 11.87 3.82
C GLY A 474 8.72 13.30 4.31
N GLY A 475 8.06 13.71 5.40
CA GLY A 475 8.19 15.05 6.01
C GLY A 475 7.31 16.11 5.35
N TYR A 476 6.22 15.69 4.70
CA TYR A 476 5.25 16.58 4.06
C TYR A 476 4.02 16.85 4.94
N ASP A 477 4.22 17.02 6.25
CA ASP A 477 3.19 17.19 7.30
C ASP A 477 2.23 18.36 7.07
N MET A 478 2.56 19.27 6.13
CA MET A 478 1.69 20.37 5.74
C MET A 478 0.54 19.92 4.86
N LEU A 479 0.67 18.82 4.11
CA LEU A 479 -0.33 18.41 3.11
C LEU A 479 -1.63 17.88 3.72
N PRO A 480 -1.64 17.03 4.79
CA PRO A 480 -2.88 16.59 5.42
C PRO A 480 -3.72 17.73 6.02
N LYS A 481 -3.11 18.91 6.21
CA LYS A 481 -3.76 20.09 6.76
C LYS A 481 -4.48 20.95 5.71
N GLN A 482 -4.26 20.64 4.41
CA GLN A 482 -4.87 21.38 3.31
C GLN A 482 -6.30 20.90 3.06
N LYS A 483 -7.10 21.79 2.50
CA LYS A 483 -8.47 21.44 2.09
C LYS A 483 -8.44 20.52 0.88
N VAL A 484 -9.04 19.35 1.00
CA VAL A 484 -9.27 18.44 -0.12
C VAL A 484 -10.37 19.02 -1.00
N ALA A 485 -10.04 19.32 -2.26
CA ALA A 485 -11.00 19.77 -3.25
C ALA A 485 -11.70 18.57 -3.90
N ARG A 486 -10.92 17.48 -4.13
CA ARG A 486 -11.43 16.27 -4.77
C ARG A 486 -10.42 15.12 -4.62
N GLU A 487 -10.92 13.91 -4.61
CA GLU A 487 -10.13 12.69 -4.73
C GLU A 487 -10.34 12.05 -6.11
N VAL A 488 -9.27 11.49 -6.68
CA VAL A 488 -9.30 10.73 -7.93
C VAL A 488 -8.79 9.34 -7.62
N LEU A 489 -9.69 8.39 -7.62
CA LEU A 489 -9.51 7.05 -7.05
C LEU A 489 -8.89 6.06 -8.02
N THR A 490 -8.48 6.52 -9.19
CA THR A 490 -7.70 5.75 -10.14
C THR A 490 -6.27 5.66 -9.63
N ASP A 491 -5.70 4.45 -9.59
CA ASP A 491 -4.27 4.26 -9.37
C ASP A 491 -3.46 4.99 -10.44
N VAL A 492 -2.32 5.58 -10.07
CA VAL A 492 -1.51 6.37 -11.00
C VAL A 492 -1.00 5.52 -12.16
N ALA A 493 -0.63 4.26 -11.93
CA ALA A 493 -0.23 3.37 -13.01
C ALA A 493 -1.40 3.10 -13.98
N ASP A 494 -2.61 2.94 -13.47
CA ASP A 494 -3.82 2.81 -14.29
C ASP A 494 -4.12 4.09 -15.08
N ALA A 495 -4.00 5.24 -14.43
CA ALA A 495 -4.15 6.53 -15.11
C ALA A 495 -3.11 6.71 -16.24
N MET A 496 -1.86 6.25 -16.04
CA MET A 496 -0.82 6.25 -17.08
C MET A 496 -1.20 5.32 -18.24
N ILE A 497 -1.68 4.11 -17.95
CA ILE A 497 -2.15 3.16 -18.97
C ILE A 497 -3.31 3.76 -19.77
N ASP A 498 -4.30 4.31 -19.10
CA ASP A 498 -5.47 4.92 -19.72
C ASP A 498 -5.09 6.15 -20.57
N TYR A 499 -4.18 6.98 -20.07
CA TYR A 499 -3.64 8.14 -20.81
C TYR A 499 -2.94 7.70 -22.09
N ILE A 500 -1.98 6.75 -22.00
CA ILE A 500 -1.20 6.27 -23.13
C ILE A 500 -2.10 5.61 -24.18
N THR A 501 -3.08 4.81 -23.74
CA THR A 501 -3.99 4.11 -24.66
C THR A 501 -5.00 5.05 -25.34
N SER A 502 -5.37 6.13 -24.70
CA SER A 502 -6.27 7.16 -25.27
C SER A 502 -5.54 8.18 -26.14
N HIS A 503 -4.21 8.30 -26.00
CA HIS A 503 -3.37 9.24 -26.76
C HIS A 503 -2.29 8.46 -27.54
N PRO A 504 -2.62 7.89 -28.70
CA PRO A 504 -1.74 6.94 -29.41
C PRO A 504 -0.39 7.54 -29.87
N ASN A 505 -0.28 8.87 -29.95
CA ASN A 505 0.96 9.59 -30.26
C ASN A 505 1.13 10.73 -29.25
N ILE A 506 1.97 10.51 -28.27
CA ILE A 506 2.20 11.44 -27.18
C ILE A 506 3.46 12.26 -27.46
N ARG A 507 3.30 13.58 -27.39
CA ARG A 507 4.43 14.50 -27.32
C ARG A 507 4.82 14.65 -25.85
N VAL A 508 6.06 14.26 -25.53
CA VAL A 508 6.61 14.37 -24.18
C VAL A 508 6.82 15.84 -23.81
N ASP A 509 6.40 16.21 -22.62
CA ASP A 509 6.69 17.53 -22.06
C ASP A 509 8.13 17.55 -21.52
N THR A 510 8.99 18.34 -22.17
CA THR A 510 10.40 18.53 -21.81
C THR A 510 10.66 19.90 -21.15
N GLU A 511 9.60 20.54 -20.64
CA GLU A 511 9.73 21.87 -19.99
C GLU A 511 10.55 21.75 -18.69
N LYS A 512 11.43 22.73 -18.48
CA LYS A 512 12.17 22.86 -17.23
C LYS A 512 11.42 23.78 -16.26
N TYR A 513 10.63 23.19 -15.40
CA TYR A 513 9.78 23.92 -14.43
C TYR A 513 10.56 24.47 -13.22
N CYS A 514 11.68 23.83 -12.84
CA CYS A 514 12.49 24.25 -11.70
C CYS A 514 13.81 24.88 -12.17
N THR A 515 14.15 26.03 -11.58
CA THR A 515 15.52 26.59 -11.64
C THR A 515 16.18 26.41 -10.28
N VAL A 516 17.30 25.65 -10.24
CA VAL A 516 18.11 25.48 -9.02
C VAL A 516 19.35 26.36 -9.15
N ILE A 517 19.61 27.17 -8.12
CA ILE A 517 20.78 28.02 -7.94
C ILE A 517 21.59 27.43 -6.79
N GLY A 518 22.86 27.11 -7.04
CA GLY A 518 23.82 26.52 -6.09
C GLY A 518 25.07 27.35 -5.88
#